data_3b6b432f81962e879fc6beeebe4d2f41
#
_entry.id   3b6b432f81962e879fc6beeebe4d2f41
#
_cell.length_a   1.000
_cell.length_b   1.000
_cell.length_c   1.000
_cell.angle_alpha   90.00
_cell.angle_beta   90.00
_cell.angle_gamma   90.00
#
_symmetry.space_group_name_H-M   'P 1'
#
loop_
_entity.id
_entity.type
_entity.pdbx_description
1 polymer ?
#
loop_
_entity_poly.entity_id
_entity_poly.type
_entity_poly.pdbx_seq_one_letter_code
_entity_poly.pdbx_strand_id
1 'polypeptide(L)'
;MGSYGAPAAEGGGRGRGGARYYPPLSALVVSAIAAFSAVIVLAVLHSVYDGAVSRTRTLCPAYFAAIRRDLAPWRRRDAGGGGVTRALLEAARRRASMRVTITGGGRRLHVDLYYACVQSRALFTVWSLLQLMRRYPGRVPDVDIMFDCMDRPAINRTEHAGGDPPPPLFRYCTTRDHFDIPFPDWSFWGWPETNIEPWNVEFRSIKVGAKATRWVDRVPTAYWKGNPDVASPLRVALLGCNDTNLWHAEIMRQNWTDEAKAGYQHSKLSTQCTHRIEIYAEGFAWSVSLKFILSCRSTALLIEPEYEDFFSRGLEPRVNHLPVSRQGMCESIRDAVEWGNGNPAEAERVGRRGQRLMQDLRMSAVYDYMLHLLT
;
A
#
# COMPACT_ATOMS: atom_id res chain seq x y z
N MET A 1 -64.11 69.86 -1.58
CA MET A 1 -65.44 69.52 -1.13
C MET A 1 -65.27 68.34 -0.15
N GLY A 2 -65.27 68.58 1.01
CA GLY A 2 -66.27 68.58 2.09
C GLY A 2 -66.09 67.21 2.77
N SER A 3 -66.11 67.05 3.99
CA SER A 3 -66.17 67.71 5.25
C SER A 3 -66.32 66.71 6.38
N TYR A 4 -65.64 66.93 7.49
CA TYR A 4 -66.06 66.67 8.88
C TYR A 4 -66.52 65.33 9.38
N GLY A 5 -65.91 64.95 10.49
CA GLY A 5 -66.57 64.21 11.57
C GLY A 5 -65.64 63.47 12.49
N ALA A 6 -65.24 64.09 13.62
CA ALA A 6 -64.89 63.38 14.87
C ALA A 6 -66.16 63.46 15.76
N PRO A 7 -66.29 62.77 16.95
CA PRO A 7 -65.24 62.29 17.88
C PRO A 7 -65.55 61.02 18.70
N ALA A 8 -64.59 60.67 19.60
CA ALA A 8 -64.73 60.07 20.95
C ALA A 8 -65.14 58.59 21.00
N ALA A 9 -64.59 57.68 21.82
CA ALA A 9 -64.10 57.81 23.20
C ALA A 9 -63.47 56.43 23.60
N GLU A 10 -62.47 56.48 24.45
CA GLU A 10 -62.12 55.61 25.58
C GLU A 10 -62.32 54.11 25.53
N GLY A 11 -61.17 53.37 25.72
CA GLY A 11 -61.15 51.98 26.12
C GLY A 11 -59.72 51.60 26.55
N GLY A 12 -59.42 51.71 27.83
CA GLY A 12 -58.11 51.36 28.40
C GLY A 12 -57.83 49.88 28.36
N GLY A 13 -56.73 49.52 27.77
CA GLY A 13 -56.12 48.19 27.80
C GLY A 13 -54.73 48.25 28.38
N ARG A 14 -54.57 47.85 29.64
CA ARG A 14 -53.28 47.66 30.29
C ARG A 14 -52.48 46.61 29.57
N GLY A 15 -51.53 47.01 28.75
CA GLY A 15 -50.49 46.17 28.22
C GLY A 15 -49.51 45.77 29.34
N ARG A 16 -49.50 44.49 29.70
CA ARG A 16 -48.45 43.91 30.53
C ARG A 16 -47.14 43.93 29.73
N GLY A 17 -46.26 44.84 30.06
CA GLY A 17 -44.87 44.86 29.61
C GLY A 17 -44.13 43.63 30.14
N GLY A 18 -43.98 42.64 29.32
CA GLY A 18 -43.06 41.52 29.62
C GLY A 18 -41.65 42.04 29.66
N ALA A 19 -41.09 42.26 30.84
CA ALA A 19 -39.68 42.55 31.00
C ALA A 19 -38.86 41.40 30.41
N ARG A 20 -38.15 41.66 29.30
CA ARG A 20 -37.15 40.74 28.78
C ARG A 20 -36.00 40.67 29.80
N TYR A 21 -35.91 39.56 30.48
CA TYR A 21 -34.83 39.27 31.41
C TYR A 21 -33.54 39.05 30.59
N TYR A 22 -32.67 40.03 30.57
CA TYR A 22 -31.31 39.87 30.06
C TYR A 22 -30.44 39.41 31.24
N PRO A 23 -29.77 38.26 31.12
CA PRO A 23 -28.87 37.82 32.18
C PRO A 23 -27.75 38.90 32.36
N PRO A 24 -27.26 39.12 33.58
CA PRO A 24 -26.19 40.10 33.82
C PRO A 24 -24.93 39.69 33.05
N LEU A 25 -24.18 40.68 32.56
CA LEU A 25 -22.96 40.47 31.76
C LEU A 25 -21.98 39.47 32.40
N SER A 26 -21.92 39.42 33.73
CA SER A 26 -21.14 38.44 34.49
C SER A 26 -21.58 36.98 34.25
N ALA A 27 -22.88 36.72 34.12
CA ALA A 27 -23.41 35.39 33.85
C ALA A 27 -23.08 34.89 32.43
N LEU A 28 -23.10 35.81 31.44
CA LEU A 28 -22.71 35.54 30.06
C LEU A 28 -21.21 35.23 29.95
N VAL A 29 -20.37 35.99 30.65
CA VAL A 29 -18.90 35.76 30.70
C VAL A 29 -18.59 34.42 31.35
N VAL A 30 -19.21 34.10 32.48
CA VAL A 30 -19.02 32.80 33.17
C VAL A 30 -19.47 31.63 32.27
N SER A 31 -20.60 31.79 31.57
CA SER A 31 -21.08 30.76 30.62
C SER A 31 -20.12 30.57 29.43
N ALA A 32 -19.56 31.65 28.90
CA ALA A 32 -18.59 31.60 27.81
C ALA A 32 -17.26 30.92 28.25
N ILE A 33 -16.78 31.24 29.45
CA ILE A 33 -15.57 30.61 30.03
C ILE A 33 -15.82 29.10 30.25
N ALA A 34 -16.98 28.74 30.78
CA ALA A 34 -17.33 27.35 31.00
C ALA A 34 -17.42 26.55 29.69
N ALA A 35 -18.05 27.13 28.65
CA ALA A 35 -18.13 26.51 27.31
C ALA A 35 -16.73 26.38 26.68
N PHE A 36 -15.86 27.37 26.77
CA PHE A 36 -14.51 27.34 26.26
C PHE A 36 -13.65 26.27 26.99
N SER A 37 -13.79 26.19 28.32
CA SER A 37 -13.12 25.18 29.14
C SER A 37 -13.59 23.78 28.77
N ALA A 38 -14.88 23.58 28.53
CA ALA A 38 -15.43 22.29 28.08
C ALA A 38 -14.89 21.86 26.71
N VAL A 39 -14.73 22.80 25.76
CA VAL A 39 -14.13 22.52 24.45
C VAL A 39 -12.66 22.14 24.60
N ILE A 40 -11.90 22.82 25.44
CA ILE A 40 -10.49 22.47 25.70
C ILE A 40 -10.39 21.07 26.33
N VAL A 41 -11.22 20.78 27.33
CA VAL A 41 -11.24 19.45 27.99
C VAL A 41 -11.60 18.35 26.99
N LEU A 42 -12.60 18.58 26.13
CA LEU A 42 -12.97 17.63 25.07
C LEU A 42 -11.84 17.44 24.05
N ALA A 43 -11.16 18.51 23.63
CA ALA A 43 -10.03 18.43 22.73
C ALA A 43 -8.84 17.67 23.34
N VAL A 44 -8.54 17.89 24.62
CA VAL A 44 -7.52 17.16 25.38
C VAL A 44 -7.90 15.69 25.56
N LEU A 45 -9.17 15.42 25.92
CA LEU A 45 -9.68 14.04 26.04
C LEU A 45 -9.64 13.33 24.68
N HIS A 46 -9.99 14.01 23.59
CA HIS A 46 -9.90 13.45 22.23
C HIS A 46 -8.44 13.16 21.86
N SER A 47 -7.53 14.08 22.13
CA SER A 47 -6.10 13.89 21.89
C SER A 47 -5.49 12.76 22.75
N VAL A 48 -5.92 12.63 24.01
CA VAL A 48 -5.51 11.55 24.91
C VAL A 48 -6.13 10.24 24.48
N TYR A 49 -7.40 10.25 24.03
CA TYR A 49 -8.10 9.08 23.49
C TYR A 49 -7.46 8.61 22.19
N ASP A 50 -7.16 9.51 21.24
CA ASP A 50 -6.41 9.20 20.01
C ASP A 50 -5.00 8.70 20.30
N GLY A 51 -4.33 9.26 21.32
CA GLY A 51 -3.03 8.78 21.81
C GLY A 51 -3.11 7.44 22.51
N ALA A 52 -4.21 7.13 23.20
CA ALA A 52 -4.46 5.84 23.86
C ALA A 52 -4.89 4.77 22.86
N VAL A 53 -5.73 5.11 21.87
CA VAL A 53 -6.11 4.23 20.77
C VAL A 53 -4.90 3.94 19.86
N SER A 54 -3.97 4.88 19.72
CA SER A 54 -2.68 4.66 19.06
C SER A 54 -1.72 3.78 19.88
N ARG A 55 -1.96 3.59 21.19
CA ARG A 55 -1.22 2.66 22.07
C ARG A 55 -1.87 1.28 22.23
N THR A 56 -3.03 1.01 21.65
CA THR A 56 -3.44 -0.37 21.46
C THR A 56 -2.35 -1.00 20.61
N ARG A 57 -1.66 -2.01 21.18
CA ARG A 57 -0.66 -2.84 20.51
C ARG A 57 -1.05 -3.00 19.05
N THR A 58 -0.45 -2.21 18.18
CA THR A 58 -0.43 -2.50 16.76
C THR A 58 0.39 -3.76 16.68
N LEU A 59 -0.27 -4.91 16.64
CA LEU A 59 0.39 -6.18 16.29
C LEU A 59 1.14 -5.85 15.00
N CYS A 60 2.46 -6.04 15.03
CA CYS A 60 3.26 -5.83 13.81
C CYS A 60 2.60 -6.57 12.68
N PRO A 61 2.37 -5.96 11.50
CA PRO A 61 1.79 -6.63 10.37
C PRO A 61 2.49 -7.97 10.11
N ALA A 62 1.74 -8.99 9.68
CA ALA A 62 2.26 -10.37 9.55
C ALA A 62 3.54 -10.45 8.70
N TYR A 63 3.67 -9.58 7.69
CA TYR A 63 4.86 -9.53 6.82
C TYR A 63 6.16 -9.09 7.55
N PHE A 64 6.08 -8.45 8.72
CA PHE A 64 7.28 -8.17 9.54
C PHE A 64 7.96 -9.43 10.06
N ALA A 65 7.21 -10.50 10.29
CA ALA A 65 7.77 -11.78 10.71
C ALA A 65 8.75 -12.36 9.67
N ALA A 66 8.56 -12.01 8.39
CA ALA A 66 9.42 -12.45 7.31
C ALA A 66 10.84 -11.91 7.40
N ILE A 67 11.07 -10.73 8.01
CA ILE A 67 12.41 -10.16 8.22
C ILE A 67 13.32 -11.17 8.94
N ARG A 68 12.79 -11.88 9.93
CA ARG A 68 13.58 -12.88 10.68
C ARG A 68 13.99 -14.06 9.80
N ARG A 69 13.13 -14.47 8.87
CA ARG A 69 13.40 -15.54 7.90
C ARG A 69 14.45 -15.08 6.89
N ASP A 70 14.29 -13.87 6.36
CA ASP A 70 15.15 -13.32 5.33
C ASP A 70 16.58 -13.09 5.83
N LEU A 71 16.72 -12.64 7.08
CA LEU A 71 18.02 -12.39 7.70
C LEU A 71 18.61 -13.62 8.40
N ALA A 72 17.91 -14.76 8.42
CA ALA A 72 18.35 -15.98 9.10
C ALA A 72 19.75 -16.48 8.68
N PRO A 73 20.15 -16.41 7.38
CA PRO A 73 21.48 -16.88 6.96
C PRO A 73 22.64 -16.15 7.64
N TRP A 74 22.44 -14.89 8.04
CA TRP A 74 23.48 -14.03 8.62
C TRP A 74 23.35 -13.82 10.13
N ARG A 75 22.39 -14.49 10.77
CA ARG A 75 22.27 -14.41 12.24
C ARG A 75 23.47 -15.04 12.92
N ARG A 76 23.97 -14.37 13.96
CA ARG A 76 25.00 -14.95 14.82
C ARG A 76 24.48 -16.26 15.42
N ARG A 77 25.16 -17.35 15.08
CA ARG A 77 25.06 -18.60 15.81
C ARG A 77 26.14 -18.55 16.86
N ASP A 78 25.74 -18.43 18.11
CA ASP A 78 26.60 -18.43 19.34
C ASP A 78 28.10 -18.08 19.21
N ALA A 79 28.59 -17.43 20.23
CA ALA A 79 29.96 -17.03 20.64
C ALA A 79 31.17 -17.06 19.67
N GLY A 80 31.04 -17.48 18.39
CA GLY A 80 32.25 -17.72 17.57
C GLY A 80 32.27 -17.20 16.13
N GLY A 81 31.16 -16.73 15.57
CA GLY A 81 31.23 -16.28 14.18
C GLY A 81 29.90 -16.32 13.45
N GLY A 82 29.27 -15.20 13.31
CA GLY A 82 28.09 -15.01 12.47
C GLY A 82 27.93 -13.51 12.21
N GLY A 83 27.06 -13.20 11.27
CA GLY A 83 26.80 -11.84 10.82
C GLY A 83 27.36 -11.59 9.43
N VAL A 84 27.08 -10.40 8.91
CA VAL A 84 27.60 -9.95 7.61
C VAL A 84 29.03 -9.50 7.78
N THR A 85 29.95 -10.21 7.15
CA THR A 85 31.37 -9.81 7.10
C THR A 85 31.62 -8.90 5.89
N ARG A 86 32.72 -8.15 5.92
CA ARG A 86 33.14 -7.33 4.77
C ARG A 86 33.36 -8.19 3.53
N ALA A 87 33.91 -9.40 3.66
CA ALA A 87 34.13 -10.31 2.54
C ALA A 87 32.81 -10.75 1.89
N LEU A 88 31.78 -11.07 2.69
CA LEU A 88 30.44 -11.40 2.20
C LEU A 88 29.78 -10.21 1.48
N LEU A 89 29.94 -9.00 2.03
CA LEU A 89 29.42 -7.79 1.41
C LEU A 89 30.08 -7.55 0.05
N GLU A 90 31.43 -7.66 -0.03
CA GLU A 90 32.15 -7.51 -1.30
C GLU A 90 31.79 -8.62 -2.30
N ALA A 91 31.47 -9.83 -1.85
CA ALA A 91 31.02 -10.90 -2.73
C ALA A 91 29.66 -10.55 -3.39
N ALA A 92 28.76 -9.85 -2.68
CA ALA A 92 27.48 -9.39 -3.23
C ALA A 92 27.63 -8.32 -4.31
N ARG A 93 28.76 -7.58 -4.35
CA ARG A 93 29.04 -6.49 -5.29
C ARG A 93 28.87 -6.92 -6.76
N ARG A 94 29.23 -8.15 -7.10
CA ARG A 94 29.14 -8.66 -8.48
C ARG A 94 27.71 -8.68 -9.04
N ARG A 95 26.70 -8.67 -8.15
CA ARG A 95 25.30 -8.73 -8.48
C ARG A 95 24.53 -7.46 -8.06
N ALA A 96 25.23 -6.47 -7.50
CA ALA A 96 24.66 -5.22 -7.00
C ALA A 96 24.71 -4.13 -8.06
N SER A 97 23.66 -3.33 -8.17
CA SER A 97 23.66 -2.09 -8.94
C SER A 97 24.27 -0.93 -8.16
N MET A 98 24.21 -1.00 -6.84
CA MET A 98 24.75 0.04 -5.97
C MET A 98 25.13 -0.51 -4.59
N ARG A 99 26.09 0.19 -3.97
CA ARG A 99 26.38 0.09 -2.54
C ARG A 99 25.80 1.30 -1.84
N VAL A 100 25.13 1.08 -0.74
CA VAL A 100 24.57 2.14 0.09
C VAL A 100 25.18 2.05 1.47
N THR A 101 25.84 3.13 1.91
CA THR A 101 26.46 3.23 3.23
C THR A 101 25.84 4.36 4.02
N ILE A 102 25.26 4.04 5.18
CA ILE A 102 24.74 5.02 6.15
C ILE A 102 25.71 5.08 7.32
N THR A 103 26.13 6.28 7.72
CA THR A 103 27.10 6.51 8.78
C THR A 103 26.70 7.66 9.71
N GLY A 104 27.40 7.73 10.84
CA GLY A 104 27.23 8.81 11.84
C GLY A 104 25.90 8.75 12.57
N GLY A 105 25.39 7.55 12.83
CA GLY A 105 24.09 7.37 13.49
C GLY A 105 22.93 7.81 12.60
N GLY A 106 22.94 7.41 11.34
CA GLY A 106 21.88 7.75 10.38
C GLY A 106 21.91 9.20 9.88
N ARG A 107 23.07 9.87 9.85
CA ARG A 107 23.18 11.27 9.43
C ARG A 107 23.75 11.47 8.04
N ARG A 108 24.53 10.52 7.53
CA ARG A 108 25.19 10.61 6.24
C ARG A 108 24.82 9.39 5.41
N LEU A 109 24.47 9.63 4.15
CA LEU A 109 24.19 8.60 3.16
C LEU A 109 25.20 8.72 2.02
N HIS A 110 25.91 7.65 1.72
CA HIS A 110 26.80 7.52 0.58
C HIS A 110 26.25 6.45 -0.36
N VAL A 111 26.33 6.69 -1.65
CA VAL A 111 25.86 5.74 -2.68
C VAL A 111 26.93 5.62 -3.76
N ASP A 112 27.44 4.43 -3.95
CA ASP A 112 28.33 4.07 -5.06
C ASP A 112 27.48 3.32 -6.10
N LEU A 113 27.30 3.91 -7.27
CA LEU A 113 26.59 3.28 -8.40
C LEU A 113 27.58 2.46 -9.24
N TYR A 114 27.23 1.21 -9.49
CA TYR A 114 28.05 0.29 -10.29
C TYR A 114 27.53 0.18 -11.73
N TYR A 115 26.19 0.24 -11.89
CA TYR A 115 25.54 0.33 -13.20
C TYR A 115 24.18 1.02 -13.08
N ALA A 116 23.67 1.48 -14.22
CA ALA A 116 22.42 2.21 -14.28
C ALA A 116 21.22 1.30 -14.06
N CYS A 117 20.31 1.73 -13.20
CA CYS A 117 19.00 1.12 -13.05
C CYS A 117 18.03 1.60 -14.13
N VAL A 118 17.06 0.76 -14.46
CA VAL A 118 15.98 1.14 -15.37
C VAL A 118 15.11 2.22 -14.71
N GLN A 119 14.80 3.28 -15.45
CA GLN A 119 13.88 4.34 -15.02
C GLN A 119 14.29 5.00 -13.68
N SER A 120 13.33 5.48 -12.91
CA SER A 120 13.55 6.15 -11.63
C SER A 120 13.80 5.22 -10.43
N ARG A 121 13.98 3.91 -10.65
CA ARG A 121 14.05 2.89 -9.57
C ARG A 121 15.14 3.19 -8.54
N ALA A 122 16.39 3.39 -8.97
CA ALA A 122 17.48 3.71 -8.05
C ALA A 122 17.25 5.03 -7.33
N LEU A 123 16.79 6.06 -8.05
CA LEU A 123 16.52 7.37 -7.49
C LEU A 123 15.52 7.29 -6.32
N PHE A 124 14.38 6.61 -6.52
CA PHE A 124 13.38 6.49 -5.47
C PHE A 124 13.80 5.54 -4.35
N THR A 125 14.64 4.53 -4.63
CA THR A 125 15.23 3.70 -3.57
C THR A 125 16.16 4.53 -2.68
N VAL A 126 17.06 5.33 -3.25
CA VAL A 126 17.92 6.24 -2.48
C VAL A 126 17.09 7.30 -1.75
N TRP A 127 16.08 7.87 -2.43
CA TRP A 127 15.15 8.82 -1.83
C TRP A 127 14.41 8.24 -0.64
N SER A 128 14.00 6.98 -0.72
CA SER A 128 13.32 6.27 0.37
C SER A 128 14.19 6.21 1.64
N LEU A 129 15.47 5.95 1.49
CA LEU A 129 16.43 5.91 2.60
C LEU A 129 16.66 7.31 3.20
N LEU A 130 16.74 8.34 2.37
CA LEU A 130 16.81 9.73 2.87
C LEU A 130 15.57 10.09 3.67
N GLN A 131 14.38 9.71 3.21
CA GLN A 131 13.15 9.93 3.96
C GLN A 131 13.12 9.12 5.26
N LEU A 132 13.60 7.87 5.26
CA LEU A 132 13.74 7.05 6.45
C LEU A 132 14.61 7.74 7.52
N MET A 133 15.80 8.22 7.12
CA MET A 133 16.73 8.91 8.01
C MET A 133 16.11 10.20 8.58
N ARG A 134 15.37 10.96 7.76
CA ARG A 134 14.66 12.17 8.20
C ARG A 134 13.52 11.86 9.16
N ARG A 135 12.83 10.75 8.96
CA ARG A 135 11.70 10.33 9.79
C ARG A 135 12.13 9.77 11.15
N TYR A 136 13.28 9.10 11.20
CA TYR A 136 13.80 8.45 12.40
C TYR A 136 15.20 8.96 12.75
N PRO A 137 15.35 10.26 13.11
CA PRO A 137 16.66 10.84 13.38
C PRO A 137 17.34 10.11 14.55
N GLY A 138 18.58 9.67 14.31
CA GLY A 138 19.39 8.95 15.30
C GLY A 138 18.95 7.51 15.59
N ARG A 139 17.95 6.98 14.87
CA ARG A 139 17.48 5.58 15.04
C ARG A 139 17.94 4.65 13.92
N VAL A 140 18.23 5.20 12.73
CA VAL A 140 18.78 4.41 11.64
C VAL A 140 20.24 4.09 11.97
N PRO A 141 20.61 2.80 12.06
CA PRO A 141 21.98 2.43 12.42
C PRO A 141 22.97 2.75 11.32
N ASP A 142 24.26 2.74 11.65
CA ASP A 142 25.31 2.70 10.65
C ASP A 142 25.22 1.34 9.95
N VAL A 143 25.02 1.36 8.63
CA VAL A 143 24.86 0.15 7.80
C VAL A 143 25.61 0.30 6.49
N ASP A 144 25.99 -0.84 5.94
CA ASP A 144 26.64 -0.97 4.65
C ASP A 144 25.96 -2.12 3.91
N ILE A 145 25.25 -1.81 2.83
CA ILE A 145 24.42 -2.76 2.11
C ILE A 145 24.71 -2.74 0.61
N MET A 146 24.63 -3.91 -0.01
CA MET A 146 24.56 -4.06 -1.47
C MET A 146 23.10 -4.15 -1.89
N PHE A 147 22.72 -3.36 -2.86
CA PHE A 147 21.36 -3.30 -3.41
C PHE A 147 21.40 -3.52 -4.91
N ASP A 148 20.40 -4.24 -5.42
CA ASP A 148 20.21 -4.36 -6.85
C ASP A 148 18.78 -4.03 -7.28
N CYS A 149 18.69 -3.18 -8.30
CA CYS A 149 17.45 -2.62 -8.83
C CYS A 149 16.78 -3.48 -9.93
N MET A 150 17.34 -4.64 -10.24
CA MET A 150 16.78 -5.55 -11.25
C MET A 150 15.60 -6.33 -10.70
N ASP A 151 14.75 -6.84 -11.59
CA ASP A 151 13.48 -7.45 -11.20
C ASP A 151 13.67 -8.84 -10.56
N ARG A 152 14.48 -9.73 -11.17
CA ARG A 152 14.61 -11.11 -10.72
C ARG A 152 15.61 -11.27 -9.58
N PRO A 153 15.32 -12.13 -8.59
CA PRO A 153 16.29 -12.51 -7.57
C PRO A 153 17.57 -13.11 -8.18
N ALA A 154 18.68 -13.02 -7.44
CA ALA A 154 20.00 -13.37 -7.96
C ALA A 154 20.82 -14.31 -7.06
N ILE A 155 20.51 -14.44 -5.78
CA ILE A 155 21.28 -15.27 -4.84
C ILE A 155 20.58 -16.61 -4.66
N ASN A 156 20.91 -17.56 -5.53
CA ASN A 156 20.26 -18.86 -5.56
C ASN A 156 20.72 -19.74 -4.37
N ARG A 157 19.77 -20.42 -3.71
CA ARG A 157 20.03 -21.31 -2.56
C ARG A 157 20.91 -22.49 -2.92
N THR A 158 20.80 -23.01 -4.15
CA THR A 158 21.60 -24.15 -4.59
C THR A 158 23.10 -23.81 -4.71
N GLU A 159 23.44 -22.54 -5.03
CA GLU A 159 24.82 -22.08 -5.11
C GLU A 159 25.50 -22.02 -3.71
N HIS A 160 24.68 -22.03 -2.63
CA HIS A 160 25.15 -21.92 -1.24
C HIS A 160 24.73 -23.13 -0.37
N ALA A 161 24.47 -24.28 -0.99
CA ALA A 161 24.08 -25.51 -0.28
C ALA A 161 25.22 -26.09 0.60
N GLY A 162 26.48 -25.67 0.37
CA GLY A 162 27.65 -26.12 1.12
C GLY A 162 27.80 -25.58 2.54
N GLY A 163 26.87 -24.74 3.02
CA GLY A 163 26.86 -24.21 4.40
C GLY A 163 27.55 -22.86 4.58
N ASP A 164 28.20 -22.33 3.56
CA ASP A 164 28.75 -20.98 3.59
C ASP A 164 27.62 -19.94 3.54
N PRO A 165 27.69 -18.85 4.34
CA PRO A 165 26.69 -17.81 4.29
C PRO A 165 26.62 -17.19 2.88
N PRO A 166 25.42 -16.99 2.31
CA PRO A 166 25.26 -16.38 1.00
C PRO A 166 25.66 -14.90 1.05
N PRO A 167 26.05 -14.28 -0.09
CA PRO A 167 26.25 -12.83 -0.17
C PRO A 167 24.95 -12.09 0.14
N PRO A 168 24.93 -11.10 1.08
CA PRO A 168 23.72 -10.35 1.40
C PRO A 168 23.42 -9.34 0.28
N LEU A 169 22.29 -9.52 -0.39
CA LEU A 169 21.85 -8.63 -1.46
C LEU A 169 20.39 -8.21 -1.23
N PHE A 170 20.16 -6.90 -1.16
CA PHE A 170 18.81 -6.33 -1.11
C PHE A 170 18.25 -6.20 -2.51
N ARG A 171 17.00 -6.60 -2.67
CA ARG A 171 16.21 -6.50 -3.91
C ARG A 171 14.76 -6.18 -3.62
N TYR A 172 13.93 -5.99 -4.66
CA TYR A 172 12.51 -5.71 -4.46
C TYR A 172 11.68 -6.97 -4.22
N CYS A 173 12.16 -8.14 -4.62
CA CYS A 173 11.50 -9.41 -4.39
C CYS A 173 12.49 -10.55 -4.19
N THR A 174 11.98 -11.69 -3.76
CA THR A 174 12.69 -12.97 -3.67
C THR A 174 11.78 -14.10 -4.12
N THR A 175 12.28 -15.34 -4.11
CA THR A 175 11.49 -16.57 -4.23
C THR A 175 11.88 -17.55 -3.13
N ARG A 176 11.21 -18.73 -3.08
CA ARG A 176 11.59 -19.81 -2.14
C ARG A 176 13.00 -20.33 -2.38
N ASP A 177 13.50 -20.19 -3.63
CA ASP A 177 14.80 -20.71 -4.07
C ASP A 177 15.94 -19.69 -3.98
N HIS A 178 15.67 -18.47 -3.43
CA HIS A 178 16.64 -17.40 -3.35
C HIS A 178 16.83 -16.88 -1.92
N PHE A 179 17.97 -16.25 -1.68
CA PHE A 179 18.33 -15.57 -0.44
C PHE A 179 18.25 -14.06 -0.52
N ASP A 180 17.82 -13.50 -1.64
CA ASP A 180 17.66 -12.05 -1.79
C ASP A 180 16.75 -11.50 -0.72
N ILE A 181 17.08 -10.32 -0.19
CA ILE A 181 16.39 -9.68 0.93
C ILE A 181 15.40 -8.66 0.38
N PRO A 182 14.06 -8.89 0.47
CA PRO A 182 13.07 -7.99 -0.08
C PRO A 182 13.05 -6.63 0.62
N PHE A 183 13.12 -5.59 -0.19
CA PHE A 183 13.03 -4.19 0.19
C PHE A 183 11.84 -3.54 -0.51
N PRO A 184 11.16 -2.54 0.09
CA PRO A 184 10.07 -1.84 -0.57
C PRO A 184 10.47 -1.29 -1.94
N ASP A 185 9.67 -1.57 -2.96
CA ASP A 185 9.94 -1.14 -4.32
C ASP A 185 9.78 0.38 -4.50
N TRP A 186 10.35 0.91 -5.56
CA TRP A 186 10.34 2.34 -5.88
C TRP A 186 8.94 2.95 -5.97
N SER A 187 7.94 2.16 -6.41
CA SER A 187 6.59 2.66 -6.67
C SER A 187 5.81 3.08 -5.42
N PHE A 188 6.34 2.81 -4.22
CA PHE A 188 5.82 3.42 -3.00
C PHE A 188 6.08 4.93 -2.95
N TRP A 189 7.12 5.41 -3.61
CA TRP A 189 7.46 6.84 -3.70
C TRP A 189 7.01 7.49 -5.00
N GLY A 190 6.49 6.69 -5.93
CA GLY A 190 5.97 7.09 -7.22
C GLY A 190 6.65 6.36 -8.39
N TRP A 191 6.01 6.41 -9.53
CA TRP A 191 6.55 5.87 -10.78
C TRP A 191 6.17 6.79 -11.95
N PRO A 192 6.93 7.88 -12.17
CA PRO A 192 6.60 8.91 -13.15
C PRO A 192 6.45 8.39 -14.57
N GLU A 193 7.25 7.38 -14.96
CA GLU A 193 7.25 6.80 -16.30
C GLU A 193 5.94 6.07 -16.65
N THR A 194 5.10 5.82 -15.65
CA THR A 194 3.77 5.22 -15.81
C THR A 194 2.67 6.09 -15.17
N ASN A 195 3.02 7.34 -14.82
CA ASN A 195 2.13 8.30 -14.18
C ASN A 195 1.50 7.79 -12.88
N ILE A 196 2.25 7.02 -12.11
CA ILE A 196 1.83 6.55 -10.77
C ILE A 196 2.36 7.50 -9.71
N GLU A 197 1.44 8.05 -8.94
CA GLU A 197 1.69 8.92 -7.80
C GLU A 197 2.26 8.15 -6.59
N PRO A 198 2.83 8.84 -5.58
CA PRO A 198 3.23 8.20 -4.33
C PRO A 198 2.08 7.41 -3.69
N TRP A 199 2.41 6.26 -3.09
CA TRP A 199 1.46 5.29 -2.58
C TRP A 199 0.32 5.86 -1.72
N ASN A 200 0.63 6.81 -0.85
CA ASN A 200 -0.38 7.44 -0.01
C ASN A 200 -1.39 8.29 -0.79
N VAL A 201 -1.02 8.79 -1.97
CA VAL A 201 -1.91 9.52 -2.90
C VAL A 201 -2.72 8.52 -3.70
N GLU A 202 -2.05 7.54 -4.33
CA GLU A 202 -2.71 6.50 -5.13
C GLU A 202 -3.71 5.69 -4.31
N PHE A 203 -3.33 5.23 -3.12
CA PHE A 203 -4.25 4.47 -2.27
C PHE A 203 -5.53 5.25 -1.94
N ARG A 204 -5.41 6.56 -1.66
CA ARG A 204 -6.60 7.40 -1.41
C ARG A 204 -7.46 7.53 -2.66
N SER A 205 -6.85 7.75 -3.82
CA SER A 205 -7.53 7.85 -5.12
C SER A 205 -8.27 6.55 -5.45
N ILE A 206 -7.58 5.40 -5.37
CA ILE A 206 -8.17 4.07 -5.60
C ILE A 206 -9.32 3.81 -4.61
N LYS A 207 -9.15 4.16 -3.34
CA LYS A 207 -10.19 3.98 -2.32
C LYS A 207 -11.45 4.80 -2.61
N VAL A 208 -11.31 5.98 -3.22
CA VAL A 208 -12.45 6.79 -3.69
C VAL A 208 -13.12 6.08 -4.87
N GLY A 209 -12.37 5.65 -5.87
CA GLY A 209 -12.88 4.89 -7.01
C GLY A 209 -13.59 3.59 -6.59
N ALA A 210 -12.99 2.86 -5.65
CA ALA A 210 -13.57 1.63 -5.10
C ALA A 210 -14.93 1.83 -4.40
N LYS A 211 -15.22 3.05 -3.92
CA LYS A 211 -16.50 3.41 -3.30
C LYS A 211 -17.56 3.91 -4.29
N ALA A 212 -17.16 4.27 -5.50
CA ALA A 212 -18.07 4.82 -6.51
C ALA A 212 -19.17 3.83 -6.89
N THR A 213 -18.88 2.51 -6.85
CA THR A 213 -19.83 1.45 -7.16
C THR A 213 -19.81 0.41 -6.04
N ARG A 214 -21.01 0.04 -5.54
CA ARG A 214 -21.11 -1.06 -4.57
C ARG A 214 -20.62 -2.35 -5.21
N TRP A 215 -20.02 -3.24 -4.42
CA TRP A 215 -19.45 -4.49 -4.95
C TRP A 215 -20.47 -5.32 -5.76
N VAL A 216 -21.71 -5.40 -5.29
CA VAL A 216 -22.78 -6.16 -5.96
C VAL A 216 -23.23 -5.55 -7.30
N ASP A 217 -23.00 -4.26 -7.51
CA ASP A 217 -23.40 -3.54 -8.73
C ASP A 217 -22.24 -3.50 -9.76
N ARG A 218 -21.05 -4.00 -9.40
CA ARG A 218 -19.90 -4.09 -10.30
C ARG A 218 -20.09 -5.18 -11.34
N VAL A 219 -19.33 -5.07 -12.44
CA VAL A 219 -19.29 -6.09 -13.49
C VAL A 219 -18.96 -7.46 -12.89
N PRO A 220 -19.76 -8.51 -13.14
CA PRO A 220 -19.60 -9.81 -12.48
C PRO A 220 -18.54 -10.73 -13.10
N THR A 221 -17.65 -10.19 -13.93
CA THR A 221 -16.52 -10.92 -14.53
C THR A 221 -15.20 -10.61 -13.82
N ALA A 222 -14.19 -11.42 -14.06
CA ALA A 222 -12.83 -11.12 -13.68
C ALA A 222 -12.19 -10.12 -14.65
N TYR A 223 -11.34 -9.24 -14.14
CA TYR A 223 -10.69 -8.20 -14.92
C TYR A 223 -9.19 -8.21 -14.72
N TRP A 224 -8.47 -8.06 -15.82
CA TRP A 224 -7.04 -7.77 -15.81
C TRP A 224 -6.70 -6.76 -16.89
N LYS A 225 -5.88 -5.78 -16.53
CA LYS A 225 -5.28 -4.85 -17.48
C LYS A 225 -3.80 -4.74 -17.21
N GLY A 226 -2.96 -5.05 -18.19
CA GLY A 226 -1.53 -5.00 -18.02
C GLY A 226 -0.74 -5.17 -19.30
N ASN A 227 0.57 -4.93 -19.22
CA ASN A 227 1.48 -5.15 -20.32
C ASN A 227 1.92 -6.64 -20.37
N PRO A 228 1.58 -7.40 -21.41
CA PRO A 228 2.07 -8.76 -21.57
C PRO A 228 3.50 -8.82 -22.14
N ASP A 229 3.98 -7.73 -22.75
CA ASP A 229 5.25 -7.65 -23.48
C ASP A 229 6.43 -7.37 -22.54
N VAL A 230 6.46 -8.04 -21.39
CA VAL A 230 7.49 -7.90 -20.35
C VAL A 230 8.20 -9.23 -20.09
N ALA A 231 8.37 -10.05 -21.12
CA ALA A 231 8.95 -11.39 -21.02
C ALA A 231 8.26 -12.27 -19.93
N SER A 232 6.92 -12.17 -19.82
CA SER A 232 6.11 -12.96 -18.91
C SER A 232 5.26 -13.97 -19.69
N PRO A 233 5.66 -15.26 -19.74
CA PRO A 233 4.84 -16.31 -20.36
C PRO A 233 3.44 -16.40 -19.73
N LEU A 234 3.35 -16.15 -18.43
CA LEU A 234 2.08 -16.14 -17.68
C LEU A 234 1.09 -15.12 -18.25
N ARG A 235 1.53 -13.88 -18.50
CA ARG A 235 0.66 -12.83 -19.05
C ARG A 235 0.26 -13.10 -20.48
N VAL A 236 1.18 -13.68 -21.27
CA VAL A 236 0.86 -14.10 -22.66
C VAL A 236 -0.20 -15.19 -22.65
N ALA A 237 -0.06 -16.20 -21.77
CA ALA A 237 -1.07 -17.25 -21.63
C ALA A 237 -2.41 -16.71 -21.13
N LEU A 238 -2.39 -15.72 -20.20
CA LEU A 238 -3.60 -15.08 -19.67
C LEU A 238 -4.42 -14.39 -20.77
N LEU A 239 -3.80 -13.84 -21.81
CA LEU A 239 -4.54 -13.27 -22.95
C LEU A 239 -5.47 -14.29 -23.63
N GLY A 240 -5.13 -15.58 -23.58
CA GLY A 240 -5.99 -16.66 -24.08
C GLY A 240 -7.27 -16.88 -23.28
N CYS A 241 -7.36 -16.32 -22.07
CA CYS A 241 -8.56 -16.39 -21.22
C CYS A 241 -9.53 -15.20 -21.45
N ASN A 242 -9.30 -14.37 -22.46
CA ASN A 242 -10.14 -13.21 -22.74
C ASN A 242 -11.45 -13.62 -23.41
N ASP A 243 -12.41 -14.10 -22.63
CA ASP A 243 -13.76 -14.43 -23.10
C ASP A 243 -14.74 -14.30 -21.91
N THR A 244 -15.64 -13.33 -22.01
CA THR A 244 -16.62 -13.04 -20.95
C THR A 244 -17.75 -14.06 -20.86
N ASN A 245 -17.98 -14.85 -21.92
CA ASN A 245 -18.99 -15.91 -21.92
C ASN A 245 -18.42 -17.26 -21.48
N LEU A 246 -17.24 -17.63 -21.98
CA LEU A 246 -16.62 -18.92 -21.72
C LEU A 246 -15.83 -18.94 -20.40
N TRP A 247 -15.05 -17.88 -20.16
CA TRP A 247 -14.13 -17.80 -18.99
C TRP A 247 -14.56 -16.77 -17.95
N HIS A 248 -15.63 -16.03 -18.20
CA HIS A 248 -16.08 -14.93 -17.36
C HIS A 248 -14.97 -13.92 -17.06
N ALA A 249 -14.09 -13.67 -18.05
CA ALA A 249 -12.93 -12.81 -17.88
C ALA A 249 -12.80 -11.79 -19.01
N GLU A 250 -12.46 -10.57 -18.64
CA GLU A 250 -12.08 -9.46 -19.51
C GLU A 250 -10.59 -9.16 -19.30
N ILE A 251 -9.78 -9.51 -20.30
CA ILE A 251 -8.32 -9.40 -20.25
C ILE A 251 -7.85 -8.36 -21.25
N MET A 252 -7.35 -7.23 -20.75
CA MET A 252 -6.95 -6.09 -21.56
C MET A 252 -5.44 -5.92 -21.65
N ARG A 253 -4.93 -5.85 -22.87
CA ARG A 253 -3.53 -5.49 -23.13
C ARG A 253 -3.32 -3.99 -22.88
N GLN A 254 -2.29 -3.66 -22.09
CA GLN A 254 -1.82 -2.31 -21.83
C GLN A 254 -0.54 -2.04 -22.63
N ASN A 255 -0.54 -1.04 -23.49
CA ASN A 255 0.67 -0.53 -24.14
C ASN A 255 1.06 0.82 -23.49
N TRP A 256 2.20 0.85 -22.82
CA TRP A 256 2.65 2.05 -22.11
C TRP A 256 3.07 3.18 -23.05
N THR A 257 3.55 2.86 -24.26
CA THR A 257 3.91 3.88 -25.27
C THR A 257 2.67 4.62 -25.75
N ASP A 258 1.58 3.90 -25.98
CA ASP A 258 0.31 4.51 -26.43
C ASP A 258 -0.36 5.26 -25.29
N GLU A 259 -0.30 4.74 -24.06
CA GLU A 259 -0.79 5.44 -22.88
C GLU A 259 -0.05 6.74 -22.61
N ALA A 260 1.28 6.76 -22.76
CA ALA A 260 2.07 7.98 -22.60
C ALA A 260 1.65 9.05 -23.63
N LYS A 261 1.44 8.66 -24.90
CA LYS A 261 0.93 9.56 -25.95
C LYS A 261 -0.48 10.09 -25.63
N ALA A 262 -1.32 9.25 -25.00
CA ALA A 262 -2.67 9.61 -24.57
C ALA A 262 -2.71 10.36 -23.22
N GLY A 263 -1.57 10.71 -22.64
CA GLY A 263 -1.49 11.37 -21.33
C GLY A 263 -2.02 10.52 -20.19
N TYR A 264 -1.90 9.19 -20.29
CA TYR A 264 -2.32 8.20 -19.30
C TYR A 264 -3.82 8.23 -18.95
N GLN A 265 -4.67 8.65 -19.87
CA GLN A 265 -6.11 8.82 -19.63
C GLN A 265 -6.82 7.50 -19.29
N HIS A 266 -6.36 6.39 -19.86
CA HIS A 266 -6.99 5.08 -19.70
C HIS A 266 -6.33 4.19 -18.65
N SER A 267 -5.27 4.68 -17.98
CA SER A 267 -4.51 3.90 -16.99
C SER A 267 -4.65 4.41 -15.54
N LYS A 268 -5.59 5.33 -15.28
CA LYS A 268 -5.88 5.81 -13.93
C LYS A 268 -6.35 4.66 -13.03
N LEU A 269 -5.60 4.37 -11.98
CA LEU A 269 -5.87 3.23 -11.10
C LEU A 269 -7.24 3.35 -10.39
N SER A 270 -7.65 4.56 -10.03
CA SER A 270 -8.95 4.80 -9.38
C SER A 270 -10.16 4.45 -10.25
N THR A 271 -10.00 4.42 -11.59
CA THR A 271 -11.09 4.08 -12.52
C THR A 271 -11.15 2.59 -12.86
N GLN A 272 -10.23 1.79 -12.35
CA GLN A 272 -10.16 0.35 -12.66
C GLN A 272 -10.96 -0.54 -11.71
N CYS A 273 -11.44 0.00 -10.57
CA CYS A 273 -12.22 -0.75 -9.58
C CYS A 273 -13.68 -1.01 -10.02
N THR A 274 -13.88 -1.46 -11.25
CA THR A 274 -15.20 -1.61 -11.89
C THR A 274 -15.76 -3.01 -11.83
N HIS A 275 -14.90 -4.01 -11.60
CA HIS A 275 -15.27 -5.42 -11.59
C HIS A 275 -15.34 -5.96 -10.16
N ARG A 276 -16.18 -6.98 -9.95
CA ARG A 276 -16.25 -7.70 -8.66
C ARG A 276 -14.94 -8.40 -8.34
N ILE A 277 -14.25 -8.83 -9.37
CA ILE A 277 -13.08 -9.70 -9.29
C ILE A 277 -11.97 -9.10 -10.13
N GLU A 278 -10.75 -9.05 -9.58
CA GLU A 278 -9.57 -8.56 -10.29
C GLU A 278 -8.45 -9.59 -10.24
N ILE A 279 -7.73 -9.74 -11.35
CA ILE A 279 -6.66 -10.74 -11.51
C ILE A 279 -5.30 -10.07 -11.26
N TYR A 280 -4.47 -10.74 -10.47
CA TYR A 280 -3.05 -10.46 -10.35
C TYR A 280 -2.25 -11.50 -11.14
N ALA A 281 -1.45 -11.02 -12.09
CA ALA A 281 -0.50 -11.81 -12.86
C ALA A 281 0.89 -11.19 -12.77
N GLU A 282 1.87 -12.01 -12.40
CA GLU A 282 3.29 -11.62 -12.33
C GLU A 282 3.80 -11.18 -13.70
N GLY A 283 4.75 -10.23 -13.70
CA GLY A 283 5.43 -9.76 -14.89
C GLY A 283 6.68 -10.58 -15.20
N PHE A 284 7.79 -9.87 -15.46
CA PHE A 284 9.12 -10.50 -15.60
C PHE A 284 9.60 -11.11 -14.28
N ALA A 285 9.16 -10.55 -13.17
CA ALA A 285 9.19 -11.09 -11.82
C ALA A 285 7.86 -10.71 -11.14
N TRP A 286 7.86 -10.24 -9.88
CA TRP A 286 6.64 -9.75 -9.23
C TRP A 286 5.99 -8.60 -10.03
N SER A 287 4.81 -8.19 -9.64
CA SER A 287 4.18 -7.00 -10.21
C SER A 287 3.77 -6.01 -9.13
N VAL A 288 4.15 -4.74 -9.32
CA VAL A 288 3.74 -3.64 -8.43
C VAL A 288 2.21 -3.44 -8.38
N SER A 289 1.47 -4.04 -9.33
CA SER A 289 0.01 -3.93 -9.39
C SER A 289 -0.72 -4.59 -8.23
N LEU A 290 -0.09 -5.51 -7.51
CA LEU A 290 -0.73 -6.24 -6.40
C LEU A 290 -1.38 -5.33 -5.38
N LYS A 291 -0.64 -4.30 -4.91
CA LYS A 291 -1.17 -3.34 -3.93
C LYS A 291 -2.33 -2.50 -4.47
N PHE A 292 -2.32 -2.20 -5.76
CA PHE A 292 -3.40 -1.44 -6.42
C PHE A 292 -4.67 -2.28 -6.57
N ILE A 293 -4.54 -3.54 -7.02
CA ILE A 293 -5.62 -4.52 -7.15
C ILE A 293 -6.30 -4.74 -5.79
N LEU A 294 -5.52 -5.05 -4.76
CA LEU A 294 -6.05 -5.23 -3.40
C LEU A 294 -6.77 -3.99 -2.86
N SER A 295 -6.36 -2.79 -3.32
CA SER A 295 -6.96 -1.52 -2.89
C SER A 295 -8.36 -1.28 -3.47
N CYS A 296 -8.72 -1.93 -4.58
CA CYS A 296 -10.03 -1.80 -5.22
C CYS A 296 -11.17 -2.42 -4.41
N ARG A 297 -10.89 -3.20 -3.36
CA ARG A 297 -11.93 -3.94 -2.62
C ARG A 297 -12.66 -4.95 -3.50
N SER A 298 -12.16 -5.24 -4.69
CA SER A 298 -12.54 -6.37 -5.51
C SER A 298 -11.97 -7.66 -4.91
N THR A 299 -12.56 -8.80 -5.21
CA THR A 299 -11.96 -10.08 -4.86
C THR A 299 -10.74 -10.31 -5.75
N ALA A 300 -9.55 -10.31 -5.18
CA ALA A 300 -8.33 -10.51 -5.95
C ALA A 300 -8.12 -12.00 -6.23
N LEU A 301 -7.89 -12.35 -7.51
CA LEU A 301 -7.42 -13.67 -7.94
C LEU A 301 -5.92 -13.60 -8.15
N LEU A 302 -5.14 -14.42 -7.44
CA LEU A 302 -3.70 -14.51 -7.60
C LEU A 302 -3.34 -15.80 -8.34
N ILE A 303 -2.75 -15.66 -9.54
CA ILE A 303 -2.33 -16.80 -10.35
C ILE A 303 -1.00 -17.34 -9.80
N GLU A 304 -1.09 -18.27 -8.85
CA GLU A 304 0.03 -18.98 -8.19
C GLU A 304 1.36 -18.21 -8.24
N PRO A 305 1.50 -17.10 -7.44
CA PRO A 305 2.69 -16.28 -7.49
C PRO A 305 3.94 -17.06 -7.08
N GLU A 306 5.01 -16.85 -7.83
CA GLU A 306 6.34 -17.39 -7.55
C GLU A 306 7.18 -16.41 -6.73
N TYR A 307 6.99 -15.12 -7.00
CA TYR A 307 7.77 -14.06 -6.38
C TYR A 307 7.07 -13.49 -5.16
N GLU A 308 7.85 -13.22 -4.13
CA GLU A 308 7.41 -12.59 -2.90
C GLU A 308 8.08 -11.21 -2.76
N ASP A 309 7.29 -10.15 -2.69
CA ASP A 309 7.75 -8.85 -2.21
C ASP A 309 7.63 -8.76 -0.68
N PHE A 310 8.00 -7.63 -0.09
CA PHE A 310 8.04 -7.53 1.38
C PHE A 310 6.66 -7.65 2.05
N PHE A 311 5.57 -7.17 1.41
CA PHE A 311 4.22 -7.17 2.01
C PHE A 311 3.34 -8.35 1.56
N SER A 312 3.58 -8.93 0.38
CA SER A 312 2.79 -10.04 -0.15
C SER A 312 2.78 -11.27 0.78
N ARG A 313 3.78 -11.37 1.64
CA ARG A 313 3.90 -12.39 2.69
C ARG A 313 2.86 -12.28 3.81
N GLY A 314 2.10 -11.19 3.85
CA GLY A 314 0.92 -11.02 4.69
C GLY A 314 -0.38 -11.50 4.04
N LEU A 315 -0.29 -12.06 2.82
CA LEU A 315 -1.44 -12.59 2.11
C LEU A 315 -1.74 -14.02 2.57
N GLU A 316 -3.03 -14.29 2.76
CA GLU A 316 -3.54 -15.59 3.16
C GLU A 316 -4.62 -16.03 2.17
N PRO A 317 -4.44 -17.20 1.50
CA PRO A 317 -5.42 -17.74 0.55
C PRO A 317 -6.79 -17.90 1.20
N ARG A 318 -7.85 -17.55 0.47
CA ARG A 318 -9.26 -17.58 0.89
C ARG A 318 -9.61 -16.61 2.03
N VAL A 319 -8.63 -15.89 2.56
CA VAL A 319 -8.83 -14.83 3.57
C VAL A 319 -8.89 -13.45 2.92
N ASN A 320 -7.87 -13.09 2.14
CA ASN A 320 -7.75 -11.77 1.51
C ASN A 320 -7.52 -11.82 -0.02
N HIS A 321 -7.43 -13.02 -0.59
CA HIS A 321 -7.43 -13.30 -2.02
C HIS A 321 -7.90 -14.73 -2.30
N LEU A 322 -8.18 -15.05 -3.55
CA LEU A 322 -8.43 -16.42 -4.01
C LEU A 322 -7.25 -16.88 -4.88
N PRO A 323 -6.74 -18.09 -4.67
CA PRO A 323 -5.71 -18.65 -5.52
C PRO A 323 -6.31 -19.14 -6.84
N VAL A 324 -5.56 -18.96 -7.93
CA VAL A 324 -5.85 -19.47 -9.27
C VAL A 324 -4.67 -20.34 -9.72
N SER A 325 -4.93 -21.53 -10.21
CA SER A 325 -3.89 -22.43 -10.72
C SER A 325 -3.32 -21.92 -12.05
N ARG A 326 -2.03 -22.11 -12.26
CA ARG A 326 -1.38 -21.89 -13.57
C ARG A 326 -1.79 -22.98 -14.56
N GLN A 327 -1.98 -24.22 -14.09
CA GLN A 327 -2.50 -25.31 -14.90
C GLN A 327 -4.03 -25.21 -15.02
N GLY A 328 -4.57 -25.22 -16.24
CA GLY A 328 -6.00 -24.98 -16.44
C GLY A 328 -6.42 -23.58 -15.96
N MET A 329 -5.59 -22.57 -16.29
CA MET A 329 -5.72 -21.22 -15.73
C MET A 329 -7.09 -20.58 -16.04
N CYS A 330 -7.57 -20.71 -17.28
CA CYS A 330 -8.83 -20.11 -17.69
C CYS A 330 -10.01 -20.76 -16.98
N GLU A 331 -9.99 -22.09 -16.85
CA GLU A 331 -10.98 -22.84 -16.08
C GLU A 331 -10.96 -22.44 -14.60
N SER A 332 -9.76 -22.32 -14.01
CA SER A 332 -9.61 -21.93 -12.62
C SER A 332 -10.09 -20.50 -12.37
N ILE A 333 -9.91 -19.58 -13.34
CA ILE A 333 -10.48 -18.22 -13.30
C ILE A 333 -12.01 -18.29 -13.33
N ARG A 334 -12.60 -19.03 -14.28
CA ARG A 334 -14.04 -19.21 -14.40
C ARG A 334 -14.64 -19.72 -13.09
N ASP A 335 -14.09 -20.83 -12.57
CA ASP A 335 -14.59 -21.46 -11.34
C ASP A 335 -14.55 -20.50 -10.14
N ALA A 336 -13.50 -19.67 -10.04
CA ALA A 336 -13.40 -18.65 -9.00
C ALA A 336 -14.42 -17.52 -9.20
N VAL A 337 -14.73 -17.13 -10.45
CA VAL A 337 -15.75 -16.13 -10.76
C VAL A 337 -17.15 -16.66 -10.46
N GLU A 338 -17.45 -17.90 -10.87
CA GLU A 338 -18.72 -18.55 -10.57
C GLU A 338 -18.94 -18.69 -9.06
N TRP A 339 -17.91 -19.13 -8.33
CA TRP A 339 -17.96 -19.16 -6.87
C TRP A 339 -18.24 -17.79 -6.28
N GLY A 340 -17.52 -16.74 -6.74
CA GLY A 340 -17.66 -15.38 -6.24
C GLY A 340 -19.05 -14.81 -6.48
N ASN A 341 -19.62 -15.06 -7.64
CA ASN A 341 -20.99 -14.62 -7.99
C ASN A 341 -22.05 -15.44 -7.27
N GLY A 342 -21.83 -16.73 -7.00
CA GLY A 342 -22.70 -17.57 -6.20
C GLY A 342 -22.63 -17.28 -4.69
N ASN A 343 -21.53 -16.69 -4.22
CA ASN A 343 -21.27 -16.37 -2.81
C ASN A 343 -20.90 -14.89 -2.60
N PRO A 344 -21.73 -13.92 -3.02
CA PRO A 344 -21.36 -12.51 -3.11
C PRO A 344 -20.93 -11.88 -1.78
N ALA A 345 -21.56 -12.25 -0.68
CA ALA A 345 -21.21 -11.75 0.65
C ALA A 345 -19.81 -12.20 1.11
N GLU A 346 -19.44 -13.44 0.77
CA GLU A 346 -18.11 -13.99 1.11
C GLU A 346 -17.03 -13.40 0.20
N ALA A 347 -17.30 -13.35 -1.10
CA ALA A 347 -16.39 -12.76 -2.09
C ALA A 347 -16.09 -11.28 -1.76
N GLU A 348 -17.12 -10.49 -1.46
CA GLU A 348 -16.92 -9.11 -1.00
C GLU A 348 -16.13 -9.05 0.31
N ARG A 349 -16.30 -10.02 1.21
CA ARG A 349 -15.55 -10.08 2.48
C ARG A 349 -14.07 -10.31 2.22
N VAL A 350 -13.71 -11.20 1.29
CA VAL A 350 -12.33 -11.42 0.84
C VAL A 350 -11.74 -10.12 0.29
N GLY A 351 -12.44 -9.43 -0.62
CA GLY A 351 -11.99 -8.15 -1.16
C GLY A 351 -11.82 -7.07 -0.10
N ARG A 352 -12.74 -6.99 0.88
CA ARG A 352 -12.61 -6.05 2.02
C ARG A 352 -11.39 -6.34 2.88
N ARG A 353 -11.03 -7.60 3.09
CA ARG A 353 -9.84 -7.99 3.85
C ARG A 353 -8.55 -7.65 3.09
N GLY A 354 -8.55 -7.83 1.75
CA GLY A 354 -7.46 -7.37 0.89
C GLY A 354 -7.25 -5.85 1.01
N GLN A 355 -8.31 -5.06 0.88
CA GLN A 355 -8.22 -3.60 1.05
C GLN A 355 -7.78 -3.20 2.46
N ARG A 356 -8.20 -3.93 3.51
CA ARG A 356 -7.76 -3.66 4.89
C ARG A 356 -6.27 -3.84 5.05
N LEU A 357 -5.70 -4.91 4.48
CA LEU A 357 -4.24 -5.10 4.46
C LEU A 357 -3.53 -3.89 3.82
N MET A 358 -4.08 -3.33 2.74
CA MET A 358 -3.55 -2.12 2.11
C MET A 358 -3.73 -0.86 2.95
N GLN A 359 -4.76 -0.78 3.79
CA GLN A 359 -4.89 0.30 4.78
C GLN A 359 -3.81 0.25 5.85
N ASP A 360 -3.40 -0.96 6.23
CA ASP A 360 -2.33 -1.18 7.20
C ASP A 360 -0.94 -0.97 6.57
N LEU A 361 -0.83 -1.11 5.25
CA LEU A 361 0.38 -0.84 4.44
C LEU A 361 0.59 0.67 4.15
N ARG A 362 0.21 1.55 5.06
CA ARG A 362 0.47 2.99 4.94
C ARG A 362 1.97 3.29 4.94
N MET A 363 2.36 4.45 4.38
CA MET A 363 3.79 4.82 4.28
C MET A 363 4.54 4.79 5.62
N SER A 364 3.86 5.04 6.75
CA SER A 364 4.49 4.87 8.07
C SER A 364 4.90 3.42 8.33
N ALA A 365 4.05 2.44 7.98
CA ALA A 365 4.37 1.03 8.13
C ALA A 365 5.47 0.57 7.17
N VAL A 366 5.53 1.15 5.96
CA VAL A 366 6.64 0.91 5.01
C VAL A 366 7.96 1.38 5.61
N TYR A 367 8.01 2.60 6.18
CA TYR A 367 9.21 3.10 6.87
C TYR A 367 9.54 2.32 8.12
N ASP A 368 8.55 1.89 8.90
CA ASP A 368 8.76 1.04 10.08
C ASP A 368 9.38 -0.30 9.67
N TYR A 369 8.89 -0.91 8.57
CA TYR A 369 9.48 -2.13 8.00
C TYR A 369 10.95 -1.91 7.60
N MET A 370 11.25 -0.83 6.87
CA MET A 370 12.62 -0.49 6.47
C MET A 370 13.54 -0.31 7.69
N LEU A 371 13.06 0.38 8.73
CA LEU A 371 13.83 0.56 9.96
C LEU A 371 14.13 -0.78 10.62
N HIS A 372 13.11 -1.65 10.78
CA HIS A 372 13.30 -2.98 11.38
C HIS A 372 14.20 -3.90 10.55
N LEU A 373 14.19 -3.74 9.23
CA LEU A 373 15.03 -4.52 8.34
C LEU A 373 16.52 -4.12 8.47
N LEU A 374 16.81 -2.85 8.79
CA LEU A 374 18.16 -2.33 8.93
C LEU A 374 18.71 -2.40 10.37
N THR A 375 17.86 -2.63 11.38
CA THR A 375 18.26 -2.78 12.79
C THR A 375 18.38 -4.24 13.21
#